data_bc35127c3071f168ef9226d8270e42d0
#
_entry.id   bc35127c3071f168ef9226d8270e42d0
#
_cell.length_a   1.000
_cell.length_b   1.000
_cell.length_c   1.000
_cell.angle_alpha   90.00
_cell.angle_beta   90.00
_cell.angle_gamma   90.00
#
_symmetry.space_group_name_H-M   'P 1'
#
loop_
_entity.id
_entity.type
_entity.pdbx_description
1 polymer ?
#
loop_
_entity_poly.entity_id
_entity_poly.type
_entity_poly.pdbx_seq_one_letter_code
_entity_poly.pdbx_strand_id
1 'polypeptide(L)'
;RSIPITGKGGKTRMVPLLPIVHRAVAEYRKLCPYHLEESKPLFRGARGGELHSAIIQRDMQKMRSALGLPDTATPHALRHSFATHLLGRGGDLRTIQELLGHASLSTTQVYTGVDTDRLMEIYDKAHPRA
;
A
#
# COMPACT_ATOMS: atom_id res chain seq x y z
N ARG A 1 13.87 -3.98 0.05
CA ARG A 1 13.38 -3.84 -1.33
C ARG A 1 12.43 -2.66 -1.44
N SER A 2 12.45 -2.02 -2.57
CA SER A 2 11.58 -0.89 -2.86
C SER A 2 10.98 -1.03 -4.25
N ILE A 3 9.79 -0.48 -4.43
CA ILE A 3 9.11 -0.45 -5.73
C ILE A 3 8.92 1.00 -6.18
N PRO A 4 9.10 1.28 -7.47
CA PRO A 4 8.81 2.60 -8.01
C PRO A 4 7.30 2.77 -8.20
N ILE A 5 6.78 3.91 -7.76
CA ILE A 5 5.38 4.26 -7.98
C ILE A 5 5.32 5.63 -8.63
N THR A 6 4.68 5.69 -9.80
CA THR A 6 4.47 6.94 -10.52
C THR A 6 3.09 7.48 -10.20
N GLY A 7 3.06 8.66 -9.61
CA GLY A 7 1.82 9.35 -9.26
C GLY A 7 1.41 10.40 -10.29
N LYS A 8 0.48 11.26 -9.88
CA LYS A 8 0.02 12.40 -10.71
C LYS A 8 1.18 13.30 -11.09
N GLY A 9 1.19 13.78 -12.33
CA GLY A 9 2.22 14.66 -12.85
C GLY A 9 3.52 13.93 -13.23
N GLY A 10 3.48 12.61 -13.37
CA GLY A 10 4.63 11.81 -13.80
C GLY A 10 5.73 11.68 -12.75
N LYS A 11 5.50 12.09 -11.52
CA LYS A 11 6.48 11.99 -10.45
C LYS A 11 6.59 10.55 -9.95
N THR A 12 7.80 10.01 -9.98
CA THR A 12 8.09 8.67 -9.49
C THR A 12 8.71 8.75 -8.10
N ARG A 13 8.24 7.91 -7.19
CA ARG A 13 8.84 7.74 -5.87
C ARG A 13 9.12 6.27 -5.61
N MET A 14 10.12 6.00 -4.80
CA MET A 14 10.44 4.65 -4.36
C MET A 14 9.74 4.39 -3.04
N VAL A 15 8.94 3.35 -2.99
CA VAL A 15 8.19 2.96 -1.80
C VAL A 15 8.77 1.65 -1.26
N PRO A 16 9.09 1.57 0.03
CA PRO A 16 9.62 0.34 0.60
C PRO A 16 8.58 -0.77 0.57
N LEU A 17 9.01 -1.96 0.21
CA LEU A 17 8.16 -3.15 0.20
C LEU A 17 8.34 -3.90 1.51
N LEU A 18 7.37 -3.79 2.38
CA LEU A 18 7.40 -4.46 3.68
C LEU A 18 7.39 -5.97 3.52
N PRO A 19 8.07 -6.73 4.42
CA PRO A 19 8.10 -8.19 4.33
C PRO A 19 6.71 -8.84 4.28
N ILE A 20 5.76 -8.31 5.02
CA ILE A 20 4.39 -8.84 5.03
C ILE A 20 3.72 -8.66 3.66
N VAL A 21 3.94 -7.53 3.00
CA VAL A 21 3.41 -7.27 1.66
C VAL A 21 4.08 -8.20 0.64
N HIS A 22 5.39 -8.34 0.75
CA HIS A 22 6.14 -9.24 -0.13
C HIS A 22 5.61 -10.68 -0.03
N ARG A 23 5.37 -11.16 1.19
CA ARG A 23 4.82 -12.50 1.41
C ARG A 23 3.41 -12.64 0.83
N ALA A 24 2.57 -11.64 1.02
CA ALA A 24 1.20 -11.65 0.49
C ALA A 24 1.19 -11.70 -1.05
N VAL A 25 2.06 -10.91 -1.69
CA VAL A 25 2.19 -10.93 -3.15
C VAL A 25 2.73 -12.27 -3.65
N ALA A 26 3.72 -12.84 -2.96
CA ALA A 26 4.25 -14.14 -3.31
C ALA A 26 3.18 -15.24 -3.23
N GLU A 27 2.35 -15.21 -2.20
CA GLU A 27 1.22 -16.11 -2.05
C GLU A 27 0.20 -15.92 -3.18
N TYR A 28 -0.13 -14.67 -3.50
CA TYR A 28 -1.03 -14.35 -4.61
C TYR A 28 -0.50 -14.92 -5.93
N ARG A 29 0.79 -14.72 -6.22
CA ARG A 29 1.41 -15.23 -7.46
C ARG A 29 1.36 -16.75 -7.56
N LYS A 30 1.49 -17.44 -6.45
CA LYS A 30 1.36 -18.90 -6.38
C LYS A 30 -0.05 -19.36 -6.73
N LEU A 31 -1.06 -18.67 -6.21
CA LEU A 31 -2.46 -19.07 -6.32
C LEU A 31 -3.15 -18.54 -7.58
N CYS A 32 -2.58 -17.52 -8.23
CA CYS A 32 -3.17 -16.92 -9.42
C CYS A 32 -3.20 -17.93 -10.57
N PRO A 33 -4.39 -18.23 -11.14
CA PRO A 33 -4.50 -19.21 -12.23
C PRO A 33 -4.05 -18.66 -13.59
N TYR A 34 -3.75 -17.35 -13.67
CA TYR A 34 -3.38 -16.71 -14.91
C TYR A 34 -1.88 -16.53 -15.01
N HIS A 35 -1.38 -16.53 -16.25
CA HIS A 35 0.03 -16.25 -16.49
C HIS A 35 0.35 -14.77 -16.21
N LEU A 36 1.31 -14.51 -15.33
CA LEU A 36 1.67 -13.16 -14.91
C LEU A 36 2.93 -12.71 -15.65
N GLU A 37 2.71 -11.99 -16.75
CA GLU A 37 3.79 -11.42 -17.55
C GLU A 37 4.29 -10.11 -16.92
N GLU A 38 5.60 -9.87 -17.02
CA GLU A 38 6.23 -8.65 -16.46
C GLU A 38 5.68 -7.36 -17.04
N SER A 39 5.24 -7.38 -18.29
CA SER A 39 4.72 -6.20 -19.00
C SER A 39 3.26 -5.90 -18.73
N LYS A 40 2.58 -6.75 -17.96
CA LYS A 40 1.14 -6.63 -17.71
C LYS A 40 0.83 -6.42 -16.23
N PRO A 41 -0.37 -5.91 -15.90
CA PRO A 41 -0.75 -5.74 -14.50
C PRO A 41 -0.62 -7.02 -13.69
N LEU A 42 -0.10 -6.89 -12.49
CA LEU A 42 0.08 -8.02 -11.58
C LEU A 42 -1.25 -8.58 -11.07
N PHE A 43 -2.14 -7.69 -10.63
CA PHE A 43 -3.41 -8.09 -10.07
C PHE A 43 -4.47 -8.25 -11.13
N ARG A 44 -5.16 -9.39 -11.11
CA ARG A 44 -6.11 -9.77 -12.14
C ARG A 44 -7.53 -9.87 -11.59
N GLY A 45 -8.50 -9.53 -12.43
CA GLY A 45 -9.89 -9.80 -12.16
C GLY A 45 -10.21 -11.30 -12.32
N ALA A 46 -11.44 -11.68 -11.98
CA ALA A 46 -11.87 -13.07 -12.00
C ALA A 46 -11.77 -13.72 -13.40
N ARG A 47 -11.84 -12.93 -14.45
CA ARG A 47 -11.76 -13.40 -15.84
C ARG A 47 -10.36 -13.32 -16.45
N GLY A 48 -9.37 -12.93 -15.66
CA GLY A 48 -7.97 -12.85 -16.09
C GLY A 48 -7.52 -11.50 -16.61
N GLY A 49 -8.41 -10.55 -16.79
CA GLY A 49 -8.07 -9.18 -17.15
C GLY A 49 -7.57 -8.37 -15.96
N GLU A 50 -7.22 -7.11 -16.20
CA GLU A 50 -6.79 -6.19 -15.16
C GLU A 50 -7.83 -6.08 -14.05
N LEU A 51 -7.36 -6.03 -12.80
CA LEU A 51 -8.24 -5.78 -11.65
C LEU A 51 -8.66 -4.31 -11.62
N HIS A 52 -9.95 -4.05 -11.75
CA HIS A 52 -10.49 -2.69 -11.71
C HIS A 52 -10.74 -2.21 -10.28
N SER A 53 -10.57 -0.92 -10.06
CA SER A 53 -10.79 -0.29 -8.74
C SER A 53 -12.21 -0.50 -8.22
N ALA A 54 -13.21 -0.59 -9.10
CA ALA A 54 -14.59 -0.84 -8.72
C ALA A 54 -14.77 -2.19 -8.01
N ILE A 55 -14.00 -3.20 -8.41
CA ILE A 55 -14.03 -4.52 -7.76
C ILE A 55 -13.47 -4.43 -6.34
N ILE A 56 -12.38 -3.71 -6.14
CA ILE A 56 -11.79 -3.48 -4.81
C ILE A 56 -12.78 -2.76 -3.91
N GLN A 57 -13.45 -1.73 -4.43
CA GLN A 57 -14.46 -0.99 -3.67
C GLN A 57 -15.64 -1.87 -3.28
N ARG A 58 -16.12 -2.70 -4.19
CA ARG A 58 -17.22 -3.64 -3.92
C ARG A 58 -16.83 -4.67 -2.88
N ASP A 59 -15.65 -5.24 -2.97
CA ASP A 59 -15.16 -6.20 -1.99
C ASP A 59 -14.99 -5.55 -0.61
N MET A 60 -14.52 -4.31 -0.57
CA MET A 60 -14.44 -3.54 0.67
C MET A 60 -15.82 -3.32 1.30
N GLN A 61 -16.84 -3.03 0.48
CA GLN A 61 -18.23 -2.91 0.96
C GLN A 61 -18.73 -4.21 1.58
N LYS A 62 -18.45 -5.33 0.96
CA LYS A 62 -18.83 -6.65 1.49
C LYS A 62 -18.13 -6.95 2.82
N MET A 63 -16.85 -6.69 2.89
CA MET A 63 -16.08 -6.93 4.11
C MET A 63 -16.52 -6.04 5.27
N ARG A 64 -16.74 -4.75 5.03
CA ARG A 64 -17.20 -3.85 6.09
C ARG A 64 -18.61 -4.20 6.57
N SER A 65 -19.50 -4.62 5.67
CA SER A 65 -20.83 -5.08 6.07
C SER A 65 -20.76 -6.35 6.93
N ALA A 66 -19.92 -7.30 6.55
CA ALA A 66 -19.71 -8.53 7.31
C ALA A 66 -19.14 -8.27 8.70
N LEU A 67 -18.29 -7.24 8.84
CA LEU A 67 -17.63 -6.88 10.09
C LEU A 67 -18.42 -5.86 10.92
N GLY A 68 -19.56 -5.38 10.43
CA GLY A 68 -20.35 -4.36 11.12
C GLY A 68 -19.68 -2.98 11.13
N LEU A 69 -18.80 -2.70 10.19
CA LEU A 69 -18.12 -1.41 10.10
C LEU A 69 -18.99 -0.39 9.35
N PRO A 70 -18.80 0.92 9.64
CA PRO A 70 -19.56 1.97 8.96
C PRO A 70 -19.17 2.12 7.50
N ASP A 71 -20.01 2.81 6.73
CA ASP A 71 -19.79 3.08 5.30
C ASP A 71 -18.51 3.90 5.04
N THR A 72 -18.00 4.57 6.06
CA THR A 72 -16.75 5.33 5.99
C THR A 72 -15.50 4.45 5.96
N ALA A 73 -15.62 3.14 6.21
CA ALA A 73 -14.51 2.20 6.12
C ALA A 73 -14.19 1.90 4.65
N THR A 74 -13.47 2.79 4.01
CA THR A 74 -13.06 2.74 2.60
C THR A 74 -11.57 2.44 2.48
N PRO A 75 -11.06 2.07 1.30
CA PRO A 75 -9.61 1.94 1.09
C PRO A 75 -8.84 3.21 1.47
N HIS A 76 -9.38 4.39 1.17
CA HIS A 76 -8.78 5.66 1.56
C HIS A 76 -8.73 5.83 3.08
N ALA A 77 -9.77 5.39 3.79
CA ALA A 77 -9.80 5.42 5.24
C ALA A 77 -8.73 4.50 5.86
N LEU A 78 -8.47 3.34 5.26
CA LEU A 78 -7.38 2.45 5.69
C LEU A 78 -6.03 3.15 5.56
N ARG A 79 -5.80 3.84 4.46
CA ARG A 79 -4.60 4.63 4.24
C ARG A 79 -4.43 5.71 5.31
N HIS A 80 -5.52 6.42 5.62
CA HIS A 80 -5.53 7.45 6.66
C HIS A 80 -5.26 6.88 8.04
N SER A 81 -5.86 5.74 8.36
CA SER A 81 -5.63 5.02 9.62
C SER A 81 -4.18 4.58 9.77
N PHE A 82 -3.57 4.08 8.70
CA PHE A 82 -2.16 3.72 8.69
C PHE A 82 -1.27 4.92 9.02
N ALA A 83 -1.52 6.06 8.38
CA ALA A 83 -0.77 7.28 8.64
C ALA A 83 -0.93 7.74 10.08
N THR A 84 -2.15 7.70 10.62
CA THR A 84 -2.45 8.09 11.99
C THR A 84 -1.74 7.20 13.01
N HIS A 85 -1.73 5.89 12.76
CA HIS A 85 -1.00 4.95 13.61
C HIS A 85 0.50 5.22 13.63
N LEU A 86 1.09 5.46 12.47
CA LEU A 86 2.51 5.77 12.38
C LEU A 86 2.86 7.06 13.14
N LEU A 87 2.04 8.10 13.01
CA LEU A 87 2.22 9.36 13.75
C LEU A 87 2.11 9.15 15.26
N GLY A 88 1.11 8.40 15.70
CA GLY A 88 0.88 8.11 17.12
C GLY A 88 2.00 7.30 17.76
N ARG A 89 2.81 6.61 16.98
CA ARG A 89 3.94 5.81 17.45
C ARG A 89 5.30 6.50 17.22
N GLY A 90 5.29 7.82 17.02
CA GLY A 90 6.51 8.62 16.88
C GLY A 90 7.06 8.70 15.47
N GLY A 91 6.28 8.34 14.47
CA GLY A 91 6.65 8.52 13.08
C GLY A 91 6.75 10.01 12.73
N ASP A 92 7.74 10.35 11.89
CA ASP A 92 7.89 11.68 11.36
C ASP A 92 6.82 11.97 10.31
N LEU A 93 6.11 13.09 10.46
CA LEU A 93 5.05 13.47 9.54
C LEU A 93 5.53 13.56 8.09
N ARG A 94 6.70 14.13 7.88
CA ARG A 94 7.30 14.27 6.55
C ARG A 94 7.56 12.91 5.92
N THR A 95 8.17 12.00 6.67
CA THR A 95 8.45 10.63 6.21
C THR A 95 7.17 9.90 5.85
N ILE A 96 6.13 10.04 6.66
CA ILE A 96 4.83 9.41 6.41
C ILE A 96 4.18 9.98 5.14
N GLN A 97 4.21 11.29 4.97
CA GLN A 97 3.67 11.94 3.77
C GLN A 97 4.43 11.51 2.51
N GLU A 98 5.74 11.39 2.58
CA GLU A 98 6.56 10.90 1.48
C GLU A 98 6.21 9.44 1.14
N LEU A 99 6.04 8.59 2.14
CA LEU A 99 5.63 7.20 1.95
C LEU A 99 4.28 7.11 1.25
N LEU A 100 3.31 7.91 1.66
CA LEU A 100 1.98 7.93 1.10
C LEU A 100 1.88 8.69 -0.23
N GLY A 101 2.91 9.48 -0.57
CA GLY A 101 2.95 10.20 -1.82
C GLY A 101 2.05 11.41 -1.89
N HIS A 102 1.92 12.14 -0.81
CA HIS A 102 1.19 13.40 -0.81
C HIS A 102 1.85 14.42 -1.73
N ALA A 103 1.06 15.02 -2.62
CA ALA A 103 1.55 15.94 -3.64
C ALA A 103 2.13 17.24 -3.09
N SER A 104 1.82 17.59 -1.85
CA SER A 104 2.32 18.79 -1.19
C SER A 104 3.81 18.75 -0.85
N LEU A 105 4.38 17.55 -0.79
CA LEU A 105 5.81 17.36 -0.62
C LEU A 105 6.40 17.07 -1.98
N SER A 106 6.81 18.12 -2.66
CA SER A 106 7.36 18.01 -4.00
C SER A 106 8.68 17.28 -3.98
N THR A 107 8.94 16.62 -5.04
CA THR A 107 10.20 16.14 -5.55
C THR A 107 10.42 14.65 -5.45
N THR A 108 11.05 14.16 -6.46
CA THR A 108 11.71 12.88 -6.62
C THR A 108 12.56 12.55 -5.40
N GLN A 109 11.95 12.18 -4.28
CA GLN A 109 12.72 11.63 -3.18
C GLN A 109 12.73 10.11 -3.31
N VAL A 110 13.91 9.59 -3.54
CA VAL A 110 14.19 8.17 -3.50
C VAL A 110 14.52 7.82 -2.06
N TYR A 111 13.82 6.84 -1.49
CA TYR A 111 14.17 6.34 -0.17
C TYR A 111 15.53 5.65 -0.23
N THR A 112 16.46 6.08 0.59
CA THR A 112 17.73 5.38 0.80
C THR A 112 17.48 4.12 1.63
N GLY A 113 18.44 3.22 1.70
CA GLY A 113 18.35 2.05 2.57
C GLY A 113 18.10 2.40 4.05
N VAL A 114 18.70 3.51 4.50
CA VAL A 114 18.53 4.01 5.88
C VAL A 114 17.08 4.45 6.12
N ASP A 115 16.50 5.18 5.17
CA ASP A 115 15.11 5.63 5.28
C ASP A 115 14.14 4.45 5.29
N THR A 116 14.42 3.43 4.49
CA THR A 116 13.63 2.20 4.45
C THR A 116 13.68 1.46 5.78
N ASP A 117 14.86 1.33 6.38
CA ASP A 117 15.04 0.68 7.67
C ASP A 117 14.28 1.43 8.77
N ARG A 118 14.32 2.75 8.76
CA ARG A 118 13.58 3.59 9.69
C ARG A 118 12.07 3.40 9.56
N LEU A 119 11.57 3.35 8.33
CA LEU A 119 10.15 3.11 8.07
C LEU A 119 9.71 1.74 8.59
N MET A 120 10.54 0.73 8.41
CA MET A 120 10.26 -0.61 8.92
C MET A 120 10.23 -0.63 10.44
N GLU A 121 11.16 0.06 11.11
CA GLU A 121 11.14 0.19 12.57
C GLU A 121 9.86 0.85 13.07
N ILE A 122 9.45 1.96 12.44
CA ILE A 122 8.22 2.66 12.78
C ILE A 122 7.01 1.75 12.58
N TYR A 123 6.97 1.02 11.47
CA TYR A 123 5.91 0.08 11.18
C TYR A 123 5.83 -1.03 12.25
N ASP A 124 6.95 -1.64 12.59
CA ASP A 124 6.99 -2.72 13.57
C ASP A 124 6.50 -2.27 14.94
N LYS A 125 6.85 -1.04 15.34
CA LYS A 125 6.39 -0.46 16.61
C LYS A 125 4.91 -0.09 16.59
N ALA A 126 4.38 0.33 15.43
CA ALA A 126 3.01 0.83 15.30
C ALA A 126 2.01 -0.26 14.99
N HIS A 127 2.45 -1.40 14.44
CA HIS A 127 1.55 -2.44 13.99
C HIS A 127 0.86 -3.13 15.17
N PRO A 128 -0.49 -3.17 15.22
CA PRO A 128 -1.20 -3.67 16.39
C PRO A 128 -1.02 -5.17 16.66
N ARG A 129 -0.50 -5.91 15.71
CA ARG A 129 -0.23 -7.36 15.82
C ARG A 129 1.25 -7.71 15.79
N ALA A 130 2.08 -6.69 15.88
CA ALA A 130 3.53 -6.91 15.90
C ALA A 130 3.98 -7.49 17.23
#